data_1e7d7cdec8b6c10838aa8c700470f1a8
#
_entry.id   1e7d7cdec8b6c10838aa8c700470f1a8
#
_cell.length_a   1.000
_cell.length_b   1.000
_cell.length_c   1.000
_cell.angle_alpha   90.00
_cell.angle_beta   90.00
_cell.angle_gamma   90.00
#
_symmetry.space_group_name_H-M   'P 1'
#
loop_
_entity.id
_entity.type
_entity.pdbx_description
1 polymer ?
#
loop_
_entity_poly.entity_id
_entity_poly.type
_entity_poly.pdbx_seq_one_letter_code
_entity_poly.pdbx_strand_id
1 'polypeptide(L)'
;MRFIQYLDDDGNQRVGCTSTDAGRVRRLDGVASTVALAQLAFAHALPMEQMAELRLGALEAAPLARLLESLRVLTPLMHDDPSRCLVTGTGLTHLGSAATRDAMHHKVNAQEESALTDSMRMFKWGLEGGRPAAGAAGVQPEWFYKGDGSIVVAPGAALPSPNFALDGGEEPELVGLYWIAPDGTPCRL
;
A
#
# COMPACT_ATOMS: atom_id res chain seq x y z
N MET A 1 -15.23 -1.34 3.21
CA MET A 1 -15.04 -2.67 2.57
C MET A 1 -13.54 -2.95 2.48
N ARG A 2 -13.09 -4.22 2.54
CA ARG A 2 -11.69 -4.60 2.36
C ARG A 2 -11.61 -5.56 1.18
N PHE A 3 -10.67 -5.34 0.27
CA PHE A 3 -10.46 -6.19 -0.89
C PHE A 3 -9.26 -7.11 -0.67
N ILE A 4 -9.34 -8.32 -1.22
CA ILE A 4 -8.22 -9.25 -1.29
C ILE A 4 -8.13 -9.86 -2.68
N GLN A 5 -6.92 -10.11 -3.13
CA GLN A 5 -6.64 -10.97 -4.28
C GLN A 5 -6.24 -12.35 -3.77
N TYR A 6 -6.72 -13.40 -4.41
CA TYR A 6 -6.44 -14.77 -3.98
C TYR A 6 -6.54 -15.75 -5.15
N LEU A 7 -5.97 -16.94 -4.97
CA LEU A 7 -6.18 -18.07 -5.87
C LEU A 7 -7.37 -18.91 -5.38
N ASP A 8 -8.32 -19.22 -6.28
CA ASP A 8 -9.39 -20.16 -5.99
C ASP A 8 -8.86 -21.61 -5.97
N ASP A 9 -9.74 -22.59 -5.78
CA ASP A 9 -9.34 -24.02 -5.71
C ASP A 9 -8.81 -24.56 -7.04
N ASP A 10 -9.15 -23.91 -8.15
CA ASP A 10 -8.67 -24.24 -9.49
C ASP A 10 -7.38 -23.47 -9.87
N GLY A 11 -6.84 -22.66 -8.95
CA GLY A 11 -5.65 -21.85 -9.17
C GLY A 11 -5.90 -20.57 -9.96
N ASN A 12 -7.14 -20.18 -10.19
CA ASN A 12 -7.45 -18.94 -10.89
C ASN A 12 -7.40 -17.74 -9.92
N GLN A 13 -6.85 -16.63 -10.39
CA GLN A 13 -6.85 -15.38 -9.64
C GLN A 13 -8.26 -14.80 -9.55
N ARG A 14 -8.62 -14.37 -8.33
CA ARG A 14 -9.92 -13.79 -7.99
C ARG A 14 -9.74 -12.59 -7.09
N VAL A 15 -10.75 -11.74 -7.11
CA VAL A 15 -10.92 -10.68 -6.10
C VAL A 15 -12.11 -11.02 -5.24
N GLY A 16 -11.95 -10.82 -3.97
CA GLY A 16 -13.03 -10.91 -3.00
C GLY A 16 -13.05 -9.71 -2.09
N CYS A 17 -14.16 -9.53 -1.42
CA CYS A 17 -14.30 -8.53 -0.37
C CYS A 17 -14.71 -9.19 0.94
N THR A 18 -14.29 -8.57 2.03
CA THR A 18 -14.66 -8.99 3.38
C THR A 18 -15.23 -7.78 4.15
N SER A 19 -16.14 -8.08 5.08
CA SER A 19 -16.60 -7.11 6.06
C SER A 19 -15.53 -6.88 7.14
N THR A 20 -15.81 -5.99 8.09
CA THR A 20 -14.88 -5.62 9.16
C THR A 20 -14.55 -6.77 10.11
N ASP A 21 -15.40 -7.79 10.21
CA ASP A 21 -15.20 -8.99 11.01
C ASP A 21 -14.30 -10.07 10.35
N ALA A 22 -13.86 -9.81 9.11
CA ALA A 22 -12.83 -10.54 8.36
C ALA A 22 -13.00 -12.09 8.27
N GLY A 23 -14.16 -12.62 8.70
CA GLY A 23 -14.36 -14.08 8.74
C GLY A 23 -14.61 -14.69 7.37
N ARG A 24 -15.39 -14.02 6.54
CA ARG A 24 -15.84 -14.54 5.24
C ARG A 24 -15.42 -13.63 4.11
N VAL A 25 -14.99 -14.25 3.01
CA VAL A 25 -14.63 -13.57 1.78
C VAL A 25 -15.72 -13.84 0.75
N ARG A 26 -16.34 -12.80 0.24
CA ARG A 26 -17.30 -12.89 -0.88
C ARG A 26 -16.58 -12.57 -2.18
N ARG A 27 -16.69 -13.47 -3.14
CA ARG A 27 -16.09 -13.31 -4.46
C ARG A 27 -16.79 -12.19 -5.24
N LEU A 28 -16.01 -11.44 -6.03
CA LEU A 28 -16.53 -10.53 -7.04
C LEU A 28 -16.58 -11.22 -8.40
N ASP A 29 -17.75 -11.26 -9.03
CA ASP A 29 -17.93 -11.90 -10.32
C ASP A 29 -17.37 -11.06 -11.47
N GLY A 30 -16.61 -11.70 -12.35
CA GLY A 30 -16.01 -11.05 -13.51
C GLY A 30 -14.88 -10.09 -13.19
N VAL A 31 -14.29 -10.18 -11.99
CA VAL A 31 -13.16 -9.35 -11.55
C VAL A 31 -11.97 -10.24 -11.22
N ALA A 32 -10.91 -10.13 -12.01
CA ALA A 32 -9.70 -10.95 -11.84
C ALA A 32 -8.64 -10.28 -10.94
N SER A 33 -8.60 -8.94 -10.85
CA SER A 33 -7.62 -8.22 -10.04
C SER A 33 -8.20 -6.94 -9.44
N THR A 34 -7.56 -6.40 -8.41
CA THR A 34 -7.93 -5.09 -7.83
C THR A 34 -7.75 -3.96 -8.84
N VAL A 35 -6.75 -4.07 -9.73
CA VAL A 35 -6.58 -3.14 -10.85
C VAL A 35 -7.76 -3.21 -11.81
N ALA A 36 -8.22 -4.42 -12.16
CA ALA A 36 -9.40 -4.59 -13.02
C ALA A 36 -10.66 -3.99 -12.37
N LEU A 37 -10.82 -4.13 -11.04
CA LEU A 37 -11.90 -3.49 -10.31
C LEU A 37 -11.81 -1.97 -10.38
N ALA A 38 -10.62 -1.41 -10.18
CA ALA A 38 -10.38 0.04 -10.29
C ALA A 38 -10.68 0.57 -11.70
N GLN A 39 -10.24 -0.14 -12.74
CA GLN A 39 -10.52 0.20 -14.13
C GLN A 39 -12.02 0.20 -14.44
N LEU A 40 -12.75 -0.79 -13.94
CA LEU A 40 -14.22 -0.84 -14.06
C LEU A 40 -14.88 0.33 -13.32
N ALA A 41 -14.45 0.61 -12.09
CA ALA A 41 -14.97 1.71 -11.30
C ALA A 41 -14.73 3.06 -12.00
N PHE A 42 -13.52 3.29 -12.50
CA PHE A 42 -13.16 4.48 -13.26
C PHE A 42 -14.00 4.63 -14.53
N ALA A 43 -14.13 3.56 -15.32
CA ALA A 43 -14.90 3.57 -16.58
C ALA A 43 -16.39 3.90 -16.37
N HIS A 44 -16.92 3.56 -15.19
CA HIS A 44 -18.32 3.83 -14.83
C HIS A 44 -18.49 5.07 -13.94
N ALA A 45 -17.43 5.80 -13.65
CA ALA A 45 -17.41 6.95 -12.75
C ALA A 45 -18.02 6.62 -11.36
N LEU A 46 -17.73 5.43 -10.83
CA LEU A 46 -18.18 4.94 -9.54
C LEU A 46 -17.00 4.76 -8.56
N PRO A 47 -17.23 4.92 -7.26
CA PRO A 47 -16.29 4.44 -6.24
C PRO A 47 -16.06 2.91 -6.34
N MET A 48 -14.87 2.44 -5.97
CA MET A 48 -14.54 1.01 -6.02
C MET A 48 -15.49 0.15 -5.18
N GLU A 49 -15.93 0.65 -4.02
CA GLU A 49 -16.87 -0.05 -3.15
C GLU A 49 -18.22 -0.27 -3.84
N GLN A 50 -18.74 0.75 -4.52
CA GLN A 50 -20.01 0.63 -5.25
C GLN A 50 -19.87 -0.33 -6.45
N MET A 51 -18.76 -0.25 -7.17
CA MET A 51 -18.50 -1.21 -8.25
C MET A 51 -18.41 -2.63 -7.70
N ALA A 52 -17.75 -2.83 -6.56
CA ALA A 52 -17.66 -4.13 -5.91
C ALA A 52 -19.04 -4.66 -5.48
N GLU A 53 -19.93 -3.81 -4.94
CA GLU A 53 -21.29 -4.19 -4.61
C GLU A 53 -22.08 -4.69 -5.82
N LEU A 54 -21.91 -4.05 -6.98
CA LEU A 54 -22.52 -4.49 -8.24
C LEU A 54 -21.94 -5.81 -8.77
N ARG A 55 -20.78 -6.21 -8.30
CA ARG A 55 -20.06 -7.44 -8.70
C ARG A 55 -20.09 -8.53 -7.64
N LEU A 56 -20.79 -8.32 -6.51
CA LEU A 56 -20.89 -9.33 -5.46
C LEU A 56 -21.56 -10.60 -6.00
N GLY A 57 -20.77 -11.67 -6.07
CA GLY A 57 -21.24 -12.99 -6.44
C GLY A 57 -22.02 -13.68 -5.32
N ALA A 58 -22.77 -14.72 -5.71
CA ALA A 58 -23.44 -15.59 -4.75
C ALA A 58 -22.48 -16.56 -4.05
N LEU A 59 -21.32 -16.82 -4.65
CA LEU A 59 -20.33 -17.75 -4.11
C LEU A 59 -19.48 -17.10 -3.04
N GLU A 60 -19.41 -17.76 -1.89
CA GLU A 60 -18.42 -17.44 -0.86
C GLU A 60 -17.10 -18.15 -1.21
N ALA A 61 -15.99 -17.42 -1.09
CA ALA A 61 -14.68 -18.05 -1.08
C ALA A 61 -14.45 -18.75 0.27
N ALA A 62 -13.34 -19.47 0.39
CA ALA A 62 -12.89 -19.99 1.68
C ALA A 62 -12.74 -18.86 2.71
N PRO A 63 -12.88 -19.13 4.02
CA PRO A 63 -12.59 -18.16 5.06
C PRO A 63 -11.19 -17.56 4.89
N LEU A 64 -11.02 -16.28 5.20
CA LEU A 64 -9.74 -15.58 5.04
C LEU A 64 -8.58 -16.31 5.76
N ALA A 65 -8.82 -16.83 6.94
CA ALA A 65 -7.83 -17.60 7.69
C ALA A 65 -7.30 -18.79 6.88
N ARG A 66 -8.18 -19.56 6.22
CA ARG A 66 -7.75 -20.68 5.39
C ARG A 66 -6.99 -20.25 4.13
N LEU A 67 -7.35 -19.14 3.54
CA LEU A 67 -6.62 -18.60 2.39
C LEU A 67 -5.20 -18.18 2.79
N LEU A 68 -5.03 -17.58 3.97
CA LEU A 68 -3.72 -17.22 4.53
C LEU A 68 -2.89 -18.47 4.87
N GLU A 69 -3.46 -19.43 5.60
CA GLU A 69 -2.79 -20.69 5.97
C GLU A 69 -2.32 -21.50 4.75
N SER A 70 -3.09 -21.47 3.67
CA SER A 70 -2.75 -22.15 2.42
C SER A 70 -1.91 -21.31 1.44
N LEU A 71 -1.42 -20.13 1.87
CA LEU A 71 -0.64 -19.19 1.07
C LEU A 71 -1.31 -18.81 -0.27
N ARG A 72 -2.64 -18.75 -0.29
CA ARG A 72 -3.41 -18.41 -1.50
C ARG A 72 -3.78 -16.93 -1.60
N VAL A 73 -3.51 -16.13 -0.56
CA VAL A 73 -3.68 -14.67 -0.64
C VAL A 73 -2.52 -14.11 -1.45
N LEU A 74 -2.85 -13.31 -2.45
CA LEU A 74 -1.87 -12.65 -3.32
C LEU A 74 -1.57 -11.24 -2.81
N THR A 75 -0.56 -10.61 -3.40
CA THR A 75 -0.28 -9.19 -3.17
C THR A 75 -1.52 -8.35 -3.49
N PRO A 76 -1.79 -7.27 -2.75
CA PRO A 76 -3.00 -6.47 -2.94
C PRO A 76 -3.03 -5.73 -4.27
N LEU A 77 -1.86 -5.50 -4.88
CA LEU A 77 -1.68 -4.87 -6.18
C LEU A 77 -0.60 -5.63 -6.94
N MET A 78 -0.88 -5.98 -8.17
CA MET A 78 0.07 -6.59 -9.12
C MET A 78 -0.14 -5.99 -10.51
N HIS A 79 0.93 -5.96 -11.28
CA HIS A 79 0.90 -5.71 -12.71
C HIS A 79 1.59 -6.88 -13.41
N ASP A 80 1.10 -7.30 -14.58
CA ASP A 80 1.68 -8.42 -15.35
C ASP A 80 3.15 -8.15 -15.72
N ASP A 81 3.48 -6.87 -15.93
CA ASP A 81 4.86 -6.40 -16.04
C ASP A 81 5.28 -5.74 -14.72
N PRO A 82 6.10 -6.39 -13.88
CA PRO A 82 6.52 -5.84 -12.60
C PRO A 82 7.20 -4.48 -12.68
N SER A 83 7.87 -4.16 -13.79
CA SER A 83 8.55 -2.87 -13.99
C SER A 83 7.57 -1.68 -14.01
N ARG A 84 6.29 -1.95 -14.23
CA ARG A 84 5.22 -0.93 -14.20
C ARG A 84 4.58 -0.74 -12.83
N CYS A 85 5.03 -1.46 -11.82
CA CYS A 85 4.61 -1.29 -10.44
C CYS A 85 5.77 -0.67 -9.66
N LEU A 86 5.67 0.61 -9.34
CA LEU A 86 6.70 1.31 -8.57
C LEU A 86 6.45 1.14 -7.08
N VAL A 87 7.46 0.70 -6.35
CA VAL A 87 7.47 0.64 -4.89
C VAL A 87 8.32 1.79 -4.37
N THR A 88 7.71 2.64 -3.57
CA THR A 88 8.34 3.88 -3.10
C THR A 88 8.15 4.03 -1.60
N GLY A 89 9.01 4.81 -0.98
CA GLY A 89 8.86 5.23 0.41
C GLY A 89 8.88 6.73 0.53
N THR A 90 8.40 7.22 1.66
CA THR A 90 8.57 8.60 2.07
C THR A 90 9.40 8.66 3.34
N GLY A 91 10.19 9.71 3.51
CA GLY A 91 10.85 10.01 4.77
C GLY A 91 9.84 10.33 5.87
N LEU A 92 10.34 10.52 7.06
CA LEU A 92 9.51 10.83 8.23
C LEU A 92 8.78 12.16 8.02
N THR A 93 7.48 12.16 8.27
CA THR A 93 6.60 13.32 8.14
C THR A 93 5.86 13.67 9.43
N HIS A 94 6.06 12.91 10.51
CA HIS A 94 5.34 13.11 11.77
C HIS A 94 6.11 12.59 12.98
N LEU A 95 5.80 13.15 14.13
CA LEU A 95 6.25 12.65 15.43
C LEU A 95 5.32 11.51 15.85
N GLY A 96 5.73 10.31 15.85
CA GLY A 96 4.86 9.18 16.22
C GLY A 96 5.55 7.84 16.19
N SER A 97 6.85 7.87 16.11
CA SER A 97 7.65 6.67 16.05
C SER A 97 8.47 6.46 17.33
N ALA A 98 9.06 5.29 17.45
CA ALA A 98 9.78 4.81 18.63
C ALA A 98 10.85 5.79 19.16
N ALA A 99 11.22 5.64 20.41
CA ALA A 99 12.12 6.51 21.19
C ALA A 99 13.48 6.83 20.53
N THR A 100 13.99 5.99 19.65
CA THR A 100 15.19 6.25 18.85
C THR A 100 15.03 7.43 17.88
N ARG A 101 13.81 7.65 17.40
CA ARG A 101 13.47 8.79 16.53
C ARG A 101 13.30 10.08 17.35
N ASP A 102 12.86 10.01 18.60
CA ASP A 102 12.80 11.17 19.48
C ASP A 102 14.19 11.78 19.73
N ALA A 103 15.22 10.95 19.83
CA ALA A 103 16.59 11.44 19.93
C ALA A 103 17.09 12.18 18.68
N MET A 104 16.62 11.78 17.48
CA MET A 104 16.86 12.52 16.24
C MET A 104 16.11 13.86 16.22
N HIS A 105 14.87 13.90 16.72
CA HIS A 105 14.05 15.10 16.79
C HIS A 105 14.67 16.16 17.72
N HIS A 106 15.17 15.74 18.87
CA HIS A 106 15.88 16.65 19.79
C HIS A 106 17.13 17.26 19.16
N LYS A 107 17.87 16.47 18.34
CA LYS A 107 19.04 16.98 17.60
C LYS A 107 18.64 17.96 16.50
N VAL A 108 17.55 17.68 15.77
CA VAL A 108 17.06 18.58 14.70
C VAL A 108 16.62 19.93 15.25
N ASN A 109 15.91 19.93 16.37
CA ASN A 109 15.43 21.17 17.00
C ASN A 109 16.56 21.99 17.66
N ALA A 110 17.68 21.37 17.98
CA ALA A 110 18.82 22.01 18.65
C ALA A 110 19.94 22.48 17.68
N GLN A 111 19.90 22.08 16.41
CA GLN A 111 20.91 22.42 15.41
C GLN A 111 20.51 23.63 14.57
N GLU A 112 21.50 24.46 14.22
CA GLU A 112 21.31 25.48 13.21
C GLU A 112 20.95 24.87 11.85
N GLU A 113 20.08 25.50 11.09
CA GLU A 113 19.54 25.00 9.80
C GLU A 113 20.65 24.67 8.78
N SER A 114 21.78 25.40 8.85
CA SER A 114 22.98 25.16 8.03
C SER A 114 23.69 23.83 8.32
N ALA A 115 23.47 23.25 9.51
CA ALA A 115 24.11 21.99 9.93
C ALA A 115 23.22 20.76 9.70
N LEU A 116 21.97 20.94 9.22
CA LEU A 116 21.05 19.86 8.93
C LEU A 116 21.39 19.19 7.60
N THR A 117 21.28 17.85 7.55
CA THR A 117 21.24 17.12 6.28
C THR A 117 19.96 17.46 5.52
N ASP A 118 19.91 17.19 4.21
CA ASP A 118 18.72 17.45 3.39
C ASP A 118 17.51 16.66 3.90
N SER A 119 17.66 15.39 4.26
CA SER A 119 16.58 14.59 4.87
C SER A 119 16.06 15.19 6.17
N MET A 120 16.94 15.67 7.05
CA MET A 120 16.54 16.32 8.30
C MET A 120 15.84 17.65 8.06
N ARG A 121 16.26 18.40 7.05
CA ARG A 121 15.62 19.65 6.63
C ARG A 121 14.21 19.40 6.09
N MET A 122 14.06 18.41 5.21
CA MET A 122 12.76 17.99 4.68
C MET A 122 11.82 17.50 5.79
N PHE A 123 12.34 16.75 6.76
CA PHE A 123 11.58 16.33 7.92
C PHE A 123 11.08 17.53 8.75
N LYS A 124 11.94 18.51 9.02
CA LYS A 124 11.57 19.76 9.74
C LYS A 124 10.46 20.49 8.99
N TRP A 125 10.58 20.68 7.68
CA TRP A 125 9.52 21.29 6.86
C TRP A 125 8.21 20.50 6.92
N GLY A 126 8.27 19.16 6.96
CA GLY A 126 7.11 18.30 7.12
C GLY A 126 6.40 18.52 8.46
N LEU A 127 7.16 18.72 9.55
CA LEU A 127 6.58 19.04 10.86
C LEU A 127 5.89 20.41 10.87
N GLU A 128 6.52 21.41 10.23
CA GLU A 128 6.05 22.79 10.20
C GLU A 128 4.89 23.02 9.25
N GLY A 129 4.90 22.36 8.08
CA GLY A 129 3.96 22.63 6.97
C GLY A 129 3.24 21.42 6.41
N GLY A 130 3.40 20.20 6.97
CA GLY A 130 2.77 18.97 6.47
C GLY A 130 1.27 18.87 6.74
N ARG A 131 0.71 19.70 7.62
CA ARG A 131 -0.73 19.81 7.89
C ARG A 131 -1.26 21.20 7.52
N PRO A 132 -1.46 21.46 6.23
CA PRO A 132 -1.93 22.77 5.79
C PRO A 132 -3.40 23.00 6.16
N ALA A 133 -3.82 24.25 6.09
CA ALA A 133 -5.24 24.58 6.16
C ALA A 133 -6.02 23.92 5.01
N ALA A 134 -7.33 23.75 5.20
CA ALA A 134 -8.18 23.17 4.16
C ALA A 134 -8.07 23.96 2.85
N GLY A 135 -7.83 23.24 1.76
CA GLY A 135 -7.65 23.81 0.42
C GLY A 135 -6.24 24.34 0.09
N ALA A 136 -5.29 24.27 1.04
CA ALA A 136 -3.89 24.59 0.78
C ALA A 136 -3.07 23.30 0.59
N ALA A 137 -2.00 23.39 -0.22
CA ALA A 137 -1.03 22.31 -0.35
C ALA A 137 -0.07 22.31 0.84
N GLY A 138 0.23 21.13 1.39
CA GLY A 138 1.27 20.95 2.39
C GLY A 138 2.66 20.85 1.79
N VAL A 139 3.66 20.80 2.67
CA VAL A 139 5.04 20.51 2.26
C VAL A 139 5.13 19.04 1.85
N GLN A 140 5.76 18.79 0.70
CA GLN A 140 5.96 17.42 0.23
C GLN A 140 7.00 16.71 1.11
N PRO A 141 6.82 15.41 1.42
CA PRO A 141 7.81 14.61 2.13
C PRO A 141 9.01 14.28 1.24
N GLU A 142 10.10 13.88 1.86
CA GLU A 142 11.14 13.16 1.15
C GLU A 142 10.56 11.92 0.47
N TRP A 143 10.93 11.69 -0.78
CA TRP A 143 10.49 10.56 -1.57
C TRP A 143 11.69 9.76 -2.06
N PHE A 144 11.60 8.44 -2.02
CA PHE A 144 12.63 7.58 -2.54
C PHE A 144 12.08 6.30 -3.16
N TYR A 145 12.78 5.79 -4.16
CA TYR A 145 12.46 4.56 -4.85
C TYR A 145 12.99 3.36 -4.07
N LYS A 146 12.12 2.39 -3.77
CA LYS A 146 12.48 1.13 -3.08
C LYS A 146 12.69 -0.03 -4.06
N GLY A 147 12.05 0.01 -5.22
CA GLY A 147 12.11 -1.05 -6.22
C GLY A 147 10.85 -1.08 -7.08
N ASP A 148 10.72 -2.12 -7.87
CA ASP A 148 9.53 -2.39 -8.68
C ASP A 148 8.68 -3.54 -8.09
N GLY A 149 7.66 -3.96 -8.82
CA GLY A 149 6.74 -5.01 -8.39
C GLY A 149 7.41 -6.37 -8.14
N SER A 150 8.63 -6.59 -8.63
CA SER A 150 9.36 -7.86 -8.44
C SER A 150 9.82 -8.09 -7.00
N ILE A 151 9.93 -7.02 -6.21
CA ILE A 151 10.30 -7.13 -4.79
C ILE A 151 9.10 -7.39 -3.87
N VAL A 152 7.88 -7.26 -4.38
CA VAL A 152 6.66 -7.42 -3.58
C VAL A 152 6.31 -8.89 -3.45
N VAL A 153 6.15 -9.37 -2.24
CA VAL A 153 5.79 -10.77 -1.97
C VAL A 153 4.39 -10.87 -1.38
N ALA A 154 3.75 -12.01 -1.60
CA ALA A 154 2.43 -12.29 -1.06
C ALA A 154 2.47 -12.47 0.48
N PRO A 155 1.36 -12.21 1.19
CA PRO A 155 1.27 -12.45 2.62
C PRO A 155 1.64 -13.89 3.00
N GLY A 156 2.52 -14.05 3.97
CA GLY A 156 3.01 -15.36 4.43
C GLY A 156 4.16 -15.95 3.61
N ALA A 157 4.51 -15.37 2.47
CA ALA A 157 5.69 -15.80 1.71
C ALA A 157 6.98 -15.34 2.39
N ALA A 158 8.05 -16.12 2.20
CA ALA A 158 9.37 -15.77 2.73
C ALA A 158 9.95 -14.55 2.00
N LEU A 159 10.44 -13.58 2.76
CA LEU A 159 11.20 -12.47 2.23
C LEU A 159 12.66 -12.90 1.98
N PRO A 160 13.19 -12.72 0.76
CA PRO A 160 14.61 -12.99 0.52
C PRO A 160 15.47 -11.94 1.24
N SER A 161 16.39 -12.40 2.09
CA SER A 161 17.39 -11.54 2.71
C SER A 161 18.68 -11.59 1.89
N PRO A 162 19.27 -10.44 1.52
CA PRO A 162 20.57 -10.42 0.84
C PRO A 162 21.68 -11.00 1.70
N ASN A 163 22.64 -11.69 1.09
CA ASN A 163 23.77 -12.32 1.82
C ASN A 163 24.65 -11.32 2.58
N PHE A 164 24.60 -10.04 2.21
CA PHE A 164 25.34 -8.98 2.88
C PHE A 164 24.55 -8.30 4.01
N ALA A 165 23.29 -8.64 4.21
CA ALA A 165 22.50 -8.11 5.31
C ALA A 165 23.04 -8.63 6.64
N LEU A 166 23.20 -7.73 7.61
CA LEU A 166 23.70 -8.05 8.93
C LEU A 166 22.60 -8.53 9.88
N ASP A 167 21.35 -8.18 9.56
CA ASP A 167 20.17 -8.57 10.30
C ASP A 167 18.96 -8.72 9.38
N GLY A 168 17.82 -9.11 9.94
CA GLY A 168 16.52 -9.18 9.28
C GLY A 168 15.59 -8.05 9.73
N GLY A 169 16.12 -6.84 9.89
CA GLY A 169 15.36 -5.67 10.34
C GLY A 169 14.13 -5.43 9.48
N GLU A 170 13.02 -5.13 10.14
CA GLU A 170 11.71 -4.88 9.51
C GLU A 170 11.07 -3.61 10.04
N GLU A 171 10.30 -2.94 9.20
CA GLU A 171 9.52 -1.77 9.56
C GLU A 171 8.08 -1.94 9.08
N PRO A 172 7.08 -1.98 10.00
CA PRO A 172 5.67 -1.99 9.60
C PRO A 172 5.26 -0.59 9.12
N GLU A 173 4.78 -0.51 7.89
CA GLU A 173 4.39 0.74 7.25
C GLU A 173 2.95 0.69 6.71
N LEU A 174 2.29 1.85 6.66
CA LEU A 174 1.05 2.01 5.92
C LEU A 174 1.38 2.33 4.46
N VAL A 175 0.82 1.55 3.56
CA VAL A 175 1.04 1.70 2.12
C VAL A 175 -0.21 2.25 1.44
N GLY A 176 -0.06 3.33 0.69
CA GLY A 176 -1.07 3.79 -0.26
C GLY A 176 -0.93 3.04 -1.58
N LEU A 177 -1.99 2.40 -2.03
CA LEU A 177 -2.04 1.73 -3.32
C LEU A 177 -2.68 2.64 -4.35
N TYR A 178 -2.06 2.79 -5.51
CA TYR A 178 -2.56 3.65 -6.58
C TYR A 178 -2.46 2.96 -7.93
N TRP A 179 -3.48 3.13 -8.74
CA TRP A 179 -3.47 2.86 -10.15
C TRP A 179 -3.47 4.20 -10.91
N ILE A 180 -2.58 4.34 -11.89
CA ILE A 180 -2.55 5.53 -12.73
C ILE A 180 -3.48 5.30 -13.91
N ALA A 181 -4.54 6.10 -14.00
CA ALA A 181 -5.51 6.03 -15.08
C ALA A 181 -4.89 6.48 -16.42
N PRO A 182 -5.52 6.15 -17.58
CA PRO A 182 -5.00 6.53 -18.90
C PRO A 182 -4.78 8.02 -19.11
N ASP A 183 -5.51 8.85 -18.39
CA ASP A 183 -5.37 10.32 -18.41
C ASP A 183 -4.27 10.85 -17.46
N GLY A 184 -3.57 9.95 -16.77
CA GLY A 184 -2.54 10.28 -15.79
C GLY A 184 -3.05 10.51 -14.37
N THR A 185 -4.36 10.39 -14.13
CA THR A 185 -4.94 10.59 -12.80
C THR A 185 -4.55 9.44 -11.85
N PRO A 186 -3.95 9.72 -10.68
CA PRO A 186 -3.68 8.70 -9.67
C PRO A 186 -4.99 8.33 -8.95
N CYS A 187 -5.46 7.11 -9.17
CA CYS A 187 -6.64 6.55 -8.51
C CYS A 187 -6.19 5.71 -7.31
N ARG A 188 -6.58 6.11 -6.11
CA ARG A 188 -6.34 5.34 -4.90
C ARG A 188 -7.23 4.09 -4.91
N LEU A 189 -6.64 2.95 -4.58
CA LEU A 189 -7.31 1.65 -4.46
C LEU A 189 -7.78 1.37 -3.02
#